data_e2771a72466ba58cd737dfe35a7b94f7
#
_entry.id   e2771a72466ba58cd737dfe35a7b94f7
#
_cell.length_a   1.000
_cell.length_b   1.000
_cell.length_c   1.000
_cell.angle_alpha   90.00
_cell.angle_beta   90.00
_cell.angle_gamma   90.00
#
_symmetry.space_group_name_H-M   'P 1'
#
loop_
_entity.id
_entity.type
_entity.pdbx_description
1 polymer ?
#
loop_
_entity_poly.entity_id
_entity_poly.type
_entity_poly.pdbx_seq_one_letter_code
_entity_poly.pdbx_strand_id
1 'polypeptide(L)'
;MRSVLLGTMLITTLACGSSARAADPASGKEKAEICAGCHGENGVSQTENIPSLAGQQDQFTQWQLVFFRGGARKNELMQPIAEQISNEDVRVLGAYFASLTPPKDSKPDDNPDLSKKGAEAAVGRRCASCHGDTFAGTKAVARLAGQREEYLVKSLHDYKSGARSGGAGAAMSDVAYPLSDEEITALAHYLAHL
;
A
#
# COMPACT_ATOMS: atom_id res chain seq x y z
N MET A 1 -33.11 36.87 -60.40
CA MET A 1 -32.23 37.07 -59.23
C MET A 1 -32.80 36.21 -58.11
N ARG A 2 -32.15 35.07 -57.75
CA ARG A 2 -32.56 34.19 -56.66
C ARG A 2 -31.56 34.36 -55.53
N SER A 3 -32.05 34.95 -54.41
CA SER A 3 -31.24 35.11 -53.17
C SER A 3 -31.21 33.79 -52.40
N VAL A 4 -30.02 33.23 -52.18
CA VAL A 4 -29.77 32.07 -51.32
C VAL A 4 -29.41 32.59 -49.95
N LEU A 5 -30.27 32.31 -48.95
CA LEU A 5 -30.00 32.57 -47.56
C LEU A 5 -29.23 31.38 -46.98
N LEU A 6 -27.93 31.59 -46.68
CA LEU A 6 -27.14 30.64 -45.88
C LEU A 6 -27.49 30.78 -44.41
N GLY A 7 -28.16 29.77 -43.87
CA GLY A 7 -28.38 29.65 -42.42
C GLY A 7 -27.15 29.07 -41.71
N THR A 8 -26.52 29.85 -40.88
CA THR A 8 -25.38 29.43 -40.02
C THR A 8 -25.92 28.66 -38.84
N MET A 9 -25.71 27.35 -38.79
CA MET A 9 -26.09 26.47 -37.70
C MET A 9 -25.00 26.50 -36.60
N LEU A 10 -25.28 27.15 -35.47
CA LEU A 10 -24.40 27.24 -34.35
C LEU A 10 -24.47 25.90 -33.57
N ILE A 11 -23.43 25.06 -33.67
CA ILE A 11 -23.32 23.82 -32.91
C ILE A 11 -22.68 24.17 -31.55
N THR A 12 -23.50 24.27 -30.52
CA THR A 12 -23.03 24.37 -29.14
C THR A 12 -22.62 22.97 -28.62
N THR A 13 -21.31 22.70 -28.57
CA THR A 13 -20.76 21.51 -27.96
C THR A 13 -20.80 21.68 -26.44
N LEU A 14 -21.70 20.98 -25.78
CA LEU A 14 -21.75 20.86 -24.32
C LEU A 14 -20.62 19.93 -23.87
N ALA A 15 -19.48 20.50 -23.45
CA ALA A 15 -18.39 19.75 -22.85
C ALA A 15 -18.80 19.30 -21.44
N CYS A 16 -19.28 18.06 -21.33
CA CYS A 16 -19.53 17.41 -20.04
C CYS A 16 -18.18 17.01 -19.42
N GLY A 17 -17.52 17.95 -18.75
CA GLY A 17 -16.29 17.72 -18.00
C GLY A 17 -16.60 16.95 -16.71
N SER A 18 -16.55 15.62 -16.74
CA SER A 18 -16.51 14.81 -15.52
C SER A 18 -15.15 15.02 -14.85
N SER A 19 -15.06 16.01 -13.96
CA SER A 19 -13.93 16.14 -13.06
C SER A 19 -13.91 14.92 -12.15
N ALA A 20 -12.93 14.04 -12.30
CA ALA A 20 -12.65 12.99 -11.33
C ALA A 20 -12.31 13.69 -10.01
N ARG A 21 -13.25 13.68 -9.08
CA ARG A 21 -13.08 14.26 -7.75
C ARG A 21 -12.11 13.36 -7.00
N ALA A 22 -11.02 13.92 -6.48
CA ALA A 22 -10.15 13.21 -5.56
C ALA A 22 -10.97 12.71 -4.36
N ALA A 23 -10.67 11.51 -3.88
CA ALA A 23 -11.34 10.96 -2.71
C ALA A 23 -11.05 11.83 -1.48
N ASP A 24 -12.10 12.14 -0.70
CA ASP A 24 -11.99 12.96 0.50
C ASP A 24 -11.49 12.10 1.68
N PRO A 25 -10.29 12.36 2.25
CA PRO A 25 -9.79 11.61 3.40
C PRO A 25 -10.70 11.71 4.64
N ALA A 26 -11.47 12.78 4.79
CA ALA A 26 -12.39 12.94 5.92
C ALA A 26 -13.51 11.88 5.90
N SER A 27 -14.02 11.53 4.72
CA SER A 27 -15.02 10.47 4.58
C SER A 27 -14.40 9.07 4.83
N GLY A 28 -13.08 8.92 4.66
CA GLY A 28 -12.36 7.68 4.92
C GLY A 28 -12.22 7.35 6.40
N LYS A 29 -12.23 8.37 7.28
CA LYS A 29 -12.08 8.16 8.73
C LYS A 29 -13.21 7.28 9.30
N GLU A 30 -14.46 7.61 8.99
CA GLU A 30 -15.63 6.83 9.42
C GLU A 30 -15.56 5.40 8.89
N LYS A 31 -15.19 5.24 7.62
CA LYS A 31 -15.04 3.92 7.00
C LYS A 31 -13.90 3.10 7.60
N ALA A 32 -12.88 3.75 8.13
CA ALA A 32 -11.72 3.10 8.74
C ALA A 32 -11.98 2.54 10.15
N GLU A 33 -13.13 2.84 10.78
CA GLU A 33 -13.48 2.35 12.12
C GLU A 33 -13.47 0.83 12.20
N ILE A 34 -13.95 0.15 11.15
CA ILE A 34 -13.92 -1.33 11.09
C ILE A 34 -12.50 -1.91 11.01
N CYS A 35 -11.52 -1.11 10.59
CA CYS A 35 -10.12 -1.52 10.47
C CYS A 35 -9.37 -1.36 11.80
N ALA A 36 -9.85 -0.44 12.67
CA ALA A 36 -9.14 0.00 13.88
C ALA A 36 -8.88 -1.13 14.87
N GLY A 37 -9.80 -2.09 15.00
CA GLY A 37 -9.67 -3.21 15.94
C GLY A 37 -8.42 -4.07 15.73
N CYS A 38 -7.91 -4.13 14.50
CA CYS A 38 -6.72 -4.91 14.16
C CYS A 38 -5.54 -4.02 13.78
N HIS A 39 -5.79 -2.97 12.98
CA HIS A 39 -4.74 -2.09 12.45
C HIS A 39 -4.42 -0.88 13.35
N GLY A 40 -5.11 -0.76 14.51
CA GLY A 40 -4.99 0.35 15.45
C GLY A 40 -5.83 1.57 15.06
N GLU A 41 -6.29 2.35 16.05
CA GLU A 41 -7.21 3.49 15.86
C GLU A 41 -6.68 4.55 14.88
N ASN A 42 -5.35 4.74 14.87
CA ASN A 42 -4.67 5.68 13.97
C ASN A 42 -3.95 4.95 12.82
N GLY A 43 -4.34 3.72 12.52
CA GLY A 43 -3.67 2.90 11.52
C GLY A 43 -2.27 2.43 11.90
N VAL A 44 -1.89 2.52 13.18
CA VAL A 44 -0.61 2.02 13.71
C VAL A 44 -0.88 0.76 14.52
N SER A 45 -0.62 -0.39 13.91
CA SER A 45 -0.91 -1.70 14.50
C SER A 45 -0.01 -2.00 15.69
N GLN A 46 -0.62 -2.61 16.71
CA GLN A 46 0.07 -3.20 17.85
C GLN A 46 -0.06 -4.74 17.88
N THR A 47 -0.72 -5.29 16.86
CA THR A 47 -1.00 -6.72 16.76
C THR A 47 0.04 -7.40 15.90
N GLU A 48 0.57 -8.51 16.38
CA GLU A 48 1.55 -9.31 15.66
C GLU A 48 1.04 -9.73 14.27
N ASN A 49 1.91 -9.67 13.27
CA ASN A 49 1.61 -10.01 11.88
C ASN A 49 0.51 -9.19 11.18
N ILE A 50 -0.03 -8.15 11.85
CA ILE A 50 -0.95 -7.20 11.24
C ILE A 50 -0.22 -5.89 10.94
N PRO A 51 -0.26 -5.40 9.69
CA PRO A 51 0.52 -4.23 9.29
C PRO A 51 -0.06 -2.93 9.84
N SER A 52 0.81 -1.96 10.06
CA SER A 52 0.41 -0.57 10.13
C SER A 52 -0.02 -0.06 8.75
N LEU A 53 -1.09 0.74 8.71
CA LEU A 53 -1.65 1.33 7.49
C LEU A 53 -1.36 2.83 7.40
N ALA A 54 -1.04 3.49 8.52
CA ALA A 54 -0.76 4.91 8.57
C ALA A 54 0.43 5.28 7.68
N GLY A 55 0.23 6.30 6.83
CA GLY A 55 1.22 6.76 5.86
C GLY A 55 1.54 5.77 4.74
N GLN A 56 0.73 4.70 4.60
CA GLN A 56 0.88 3.78 3.48
C GLN A 56 0.41 4.45 2.19
N GLN A 57 1.04 4.11 1.07
CA GLN A 57 0.69 4.68 -0.22
C GLN A 57 -0.77 4.40 -0.58
N ASP A 58 -1.48 5.46 -0.99
CA ASP A 58 -2.91 5.42 -1.31
C ASP A 58 -3.22 4.31 -2.33
N GLN A 59 -2.60 4.35 -3.48
CA GLN A 59 -2.83 3.39 -4.55
C GLN A 59 -2.43 1.96 -4.15
N PHE A 60 -1.37 1.80 -3.35
CA PHE A 60 -1.00 0.49 -2.80
C PHE A 60 -2.11 -0.07 -1.91
N THR A 61 -2.64 0.73 -0.98
CA THR A 61 -3.74 0.34 -0.08
C THR A 61 -4.98 -0.08 -0.88
N GLN A 62 -5.37 0.72 -1.88
CA GLN A 62 -6.48 0.40 -2.77
C GLN A 62 -6.28 -0.96 -3.46
N TRP A 63 -5.12 -1.20 -4.04
CA TRP A 63 -4.83 -2.47 -4.71
C TRP A 63 -4.84 -3.66 -3.75
N GLN A 64 -4.33 -3.51 -2.51
CA GLN A 64 -4.37 -4.60 -1.54
C GLN A 64 -5.82 -4.99 -1.19
N LEU A 65 -6.71 -4.02 -0.98
CA LEU A 65 -8.13 -4.28 -0.74
C LEU A 65 -8.80 -4.99 -1.93
N VAL A 66 -8.52 -4.54 -3.15
CA VAL A 66 -9.03 -5.19 -4.37
C VAL A 66 -8.50 -6.61 -4.51
N PHE A 67 -7.22 -6.85 -4.20
CA PHE A 67 -6.62 -8.18 -4.29
C PHE A 67 -7.19 -9.15 -3.24
N PHE A 68 -7.44 -8.69 -2.02
CA PHE A 68 -8.14 -9.50 -1.01
C PHE A 68 -9.55 -9.83 -1.46
N ARG A 69 -10.32 -8.84 -1.92
CA ARG A 69 -11.69 -9.01 -2.39
C ARG A 69 -11.80 -9.98 -3.58
N GLY A 70 -10.86 -9.90 -4.51
CA GLY A 70 -10.82 -10.75 -5.70
C GLY A 70 -10.09 -12.08 -5.50
N GLY A 71 -9.58 -12.38 -4.29
CA GLY A 71 -8.85 -13.63 -3.99
C GLY A 71 -7.45 -13.72 -4.58
N ALA A 72 -6.95 -12.66 -5.25
CA ALA A 72 -5.57 -12.60 -5.77
C ALA A 72 -4.53 -12.52 -4.64
N ARG A 73 -4.93 -11.99 -3.48
CA ARG A 73 -4.20 -12.08 -2.22
C ARG A 73 -5.08 -12.79 -1.19
N LYS A 74 -4.64 -13.95 -0.73
CA LYS A 74 -5.40 -14.77 0.23
C LYS A 74 -5.07 -14.38 1.66
N ASN A 75 -6.09 -14.19 2.48
CA ASN A 75 -5.99 -14.04 3.93
C ASN A 75 -7.38 -14.24 4.54
N GLU A 76 -7.51 -15.17 5.46
CA GLU A 76 -8.80 -15.57 6.04
C GLU A 76 -9.52 -14.45 6.79
N LEU A 77 -8.77 -13.48 7.36
CA LEU A 77 -9.33 -12.34 8.08
C LEU A 77 -9.69 -11.20 7.13
N MET A 78 -8.79 -10.87 6.19
CA MET A 78 -8.96 -9.69 5.34
C MET A 78 -9.92 -9.92 4.17
N GLN A 79 -10.06 -11.15 3.68
CA GLN A 79 -10.93 -11.42 2.52
C GLN A 79 -12.40 -11.12 2.83
N PRO A 80 -13.02 -11.62 3.92
CA PRO A 80 -14.40 -11.30 4.26
C PRO A 80 -14.65 -9.80 4.52
N ILE A 81 -13.64 -9.10 5.06
CA ILE A 81 -13.71 -7.64 5.27
C ILE A 81 -13.70 -6.93 3.92
N ALA A 82 -12.77 -7.28 3.04
CA ALA A 82 -12.65 -6.65 1.72
C ALA A 82 -13.86 -6.89 0.81
N GLU A 83 -14.55 -8.01 0.94
CA GLU A 83 -15.78 -8.33 0.20
C GLU A 83 -16.93 -7.38 0.54
N GLN A 84 -16.95 -6.80 1.74
CA GLN A 84 -17.97 -5.86 2.21
C GLN A 84 -17.67 -4.41 1.82
N ILE A 85 -16.49 -4.11 1.29
CA ILE A 85 -16.03 -2.75 0.96
C ILE A 85 -16.35 -2.42 -0.50
N SER A 86 -17.06 -1.32 -0.75
CA SER A 86 -17.37 -0.84 -2.09
C SER A 86 -16.13 -0.25 -2.80
N ASN A 87 -16.24 0.00 -4.11
CA ASN A 87 -15.16 0.68 -4.84
C ASN A 87 -14.95 2.12 -4.35
N GLU A 88 -16.01 2.80 -3.88
CA GLU A 88 -15.89 4.12 -3.27
C GLU A 88 -15.14 4.03 -1.95
N ASP A 89 -15.51 3.09 -1.07
CA ASP A 89 -14.83 2.90 0.21
C ASP A 89 -13.35 2.55 0.01
N VAL A 90 -12.99 1.75 -0.99
CA VAL A 90 -11.60 1.46 -1.34
C VAL A 90 -10.81 2.75 -1.61
N ARG A 91 -11.39 3.69 -2.37
CA ARG A 91 -10.73 4.97 -2.70
C ARG A 91 -10.57 5.86 -1.46
N VAL A 92 -11.62 6.03 -0.67
CA VAL A 92 -11.57 6.92 0.50
C VAL A 92 -10.70 6.34 1.61
N LEU A 93 -10.66 5.02 1.79
CA LEU A 93 -9.77 4.34 2.73
C LEU A 93 -8.29 4.49 2.32
N GLY A 94 -7.98 4.32 1.03
CA GLY A 94 -6.63 4.54 0.52
C GLY A 94 -6.14 5.96 0.80
N ALA A 95 -6.95 6.97 0.44
CA ALA A 95 -6.64 8.37 0.69
C ALA A 95 -6.51 8.69 2.19
N TYR A 96 -7.41 8.14 3.02
CA TYR A 96 -7.38 8.33 4.47
C TYR A 96 -6.09 7.79 5.09
N PHE A 97 -5.74 6.53 4.89
CA PHE A 97 -4.54 5.95 5.48
C PHE A 97 -3.26 6.62 4.97
N ALA A 98 -3.22 7.06 3.70
CA ALA A 98 -2.10 7.81 3.16
C ALA A 98 -1.93 9.20 3.82
N SER A 99 -3.01 9.80 4.32
CA SER A 99 -2.98 11.11 5.00
C SER A 99 -2.50 11.04 6.44
N LEU A 100 -2.49 9.85 7.05
CA LEU A 100 -2.06 9.67 8.43
C LEU A 100 -0.53 9.75 8.57
N THR A 101 -0.07 10.21 9.73
CA THR A 101 1.35 10.20 10.04
C THR A 101 1.87 8.76 10.11
N PRO A 102 2.90 8.41 9.32
CA PRO A 102 3.48 7.07 9.39
C PRO A 102 3.98 6.73 10.80
N PRO A 103 3.98 5.46 11.19
CA PRO A 103 4.61 5.07 12.43
C PRO A 103 6.09 5.46 12.39
N LYS A 104 6.56 6.01 13.50
CA LYS A 104 7.99 6.11 13.79
C LYS A 104 8.28 5.09 14.86
N ASP A 105 9.33 4.32 14.67
CA ASP A 105 9.79 3.52 15.79
C ASP A 105 10.24 4.45 16.91
N SER A 106 9.56 4.31 18.06
CA SER A 106 9.89 5.06 19.28
C SER A 106 10.92 4.30 20.11
N LYS A 107 11.28 3.08 19.73
CA LYS A 107 12.26 2.27 20.44
C LYS A 107 13.63 2.45 19.80
N PRO A 108 14.69 2.53 20.62
CA PRO A 108 16.04 2.44 20.09
C PRO A 108 16.24 1.12 19.33
N ASP A 109 17.02 1.15 18.25
CA ASP A 109 17.47 -0.05 17.57
C ASP A 109 18.24 -0.94 18.59
N ASP A 110 17.67 -2.07 18.93
CA ASP A 110 18.21 -3.00 19.93
C ASP A 110 19.26 -3.97 19.35
N ASN A 111 19.44 -3.96 18.02
CA ASN A 111 20.44 -4.77 17.32
C ASN A 111 21.04 -4.04 16.09
N PRO A 112 21.90 -3.03 16.31
CA PRO A 112 22.52 -2.24 15.25
C PRO A 112 23.32 -3.07 14.24
N ASP A 113 23.89 -4.21 14.65
CA ASP A 113 24.60 -5.12 13.74
C ASP A 113 23.62 -5.80 12.77
N LEU A 114 22.42 -6.14 13.24
CA LEU A 114 21.37 -6.69 12.38
C LEU A 114 20.84 -5.65 11.40
N SER A 115 20.62 -4.42 11.87
CA SER A 115 20.25 -3.29 11.01
C SER A 115 21.31 -3.02 9.93
N LYS A 116 22.58 -3.08 10.27
CA LYS A 116 23.67 -2.93 9.29
C LYS A 116 23.60 -4.01 8.22
N LYS A 117 23.43 -5.28 8.60
CA LYS A 117 23.27 -6.40 7.63
C LYS A 117 22.04 -6.20 6.76
N GLY A 118 20.92 -5.72 7.34
CA GLY A 118 19.71 -5.41 6.61
C GLY A 118 19.89 -4.29 5.59
N ALA A 119 20.61 -3.23 5.96
CA ALA A 119 20.95 -2.15 5.04
C ALA A 119 21.83 -2.63 3.88
N GLU A 120 22.85 -3.46 4.15
CA GLU A 120 23.70 -4.07 3.14
C GLU A 120 22.89 -4.97 2.19
N ALA A 121 22.00 -5.80 2.73
CA ALA A 121 21.10 -6.64 1.95
C ALA A 121 20.15 -5.78 1.08
N ALA A 122 19.57 -4.70 1.62
CA ALA A 122 18.69 -3.80 0.90
C ALA A 122 19.37 -3.13 -0.30
N VAL A 123 20.66 -2.76 -0.16
CA VAL A 123 21.48 -2.24 -1.26
C VAL A 123 21.76 -3.35 -2.28
N GLY A 124 22.25 -4.51 -1.82
CA GLY A 124 22.59 -5.64 -2.70
C GLY A 124 21.39 -6.15 -3.51
N ARG A 125 20.20 -6.15 -2.93
CA ARG A 125 18.94 -6.56 -3.57
C ARG A 125 18.22 -5.40 -4.28
N ARG A 126 18.78 -4.18 -4.25
CA ARG A 126 18.28 -2.98 -4.93
C ARG A 126 16.85 -2.60 -4.53
N CYS A 127 16.47 -2.80 -3.28
CA CYS A 127 15.10 -2.59 -2.79
C CYS A 127 14.62 -1.15 -3.01
N ALA A 128 15.50 -0.16 -2.84
CA ALA A 128 15.22 1.26 -3.04
C ALA A 128 14.82 1.61 -4.47
N SER A 129 15.19 0.80 -5.49
CA SER A 129 14.83 1.07 -6.89
C SER A 129 13.31 1.14 -7.14
N CYS A 130 12.53 0.45 -6.32
CA CYS A 130 11.07 0.47 -6.37
C CYS A 130 10.47 1.17 -5.14
N HIS A 131 11.01 0.88 -3.94
CA HIS A 131 10.46 1.40 -2.69
C HIS A 131 10.92 2.82 -2.34
N GLY A 132 11.81 3.42 -3.15
CA GLY A 132 12.41 4.74 -2.94
C GLY A 132 13.53 4.73 -1.91
N ASP A 133 14.40 5.75 -1.94
CA ASP A 133 15.62 5.82 -1.12
C ASP A 133 15.33 5.88 0.39
N THR A 134 14.17 6.40 0.77
CA THR A 134 13.69 6.45 2.16
C THR A 134 12.75 5.31 2.52
N PHE A 135 12.55 4.34 1.62
CA PHE A 135 11.57 3.25 1.77
C PHE A 135 10.14 3.72 2.09
N ALA A 136 9.82 4.96 1.74
CA ALA A 136 8.47 5.52 1.91
C ALA A 136 7.46 4.95 0.89
N GLY A 137 7.93 4.23 -0.11
CA GLY A 137 7.10 3.73 -1.21
C GLY A 137 6.76 4.81 -2.25
N THR A 138 6.16 4.40 -3.34
CA THR A 138 5.73 5.31 -4.42
C THR A 138 4.49 4.78 -5.10
N LYS A 139 3.43 5.57 -5.24
CA LYS A 139 2.20 5.14 -5.95
C LYS A 139 1.67 3.79 -5.45
N ALA A 140 1.78 2.74 -6.28
CA ALA A 140 1.34 1.39 -5.97
C ALA A 140 2.41 0.51 -5.28
N VAL A 141 3.58 1.07 -4.98
CA VAL A 141 4.68 0.38 -4.27
C VAL A 141 4.61 0.73 -2.79
N ALA A 142 4.67 -0.29 -1.95
CA ALA A 142 4.50 -0.15 -0.50
C ALA A 142 5.54 0.75 0.16
N ARG A 143 5.10 1.53 1.17
CA ARG A 143 5.96 2.03 2.24
C ARG A 143 6.43 0.85 3.10
N LEU A 144 7.71 0.77 3.36
CA LEU A 144 8.35 -0.24 4.23
C LEU A 144 8.89 0.37 5.51
N ALA A 145 9.41 1.61 5.45
CA ALA A 145 10.00 2.31 6.59
C ALA A 145 9.01 2.43 7.76
N GLY A 146 9.42 2.00 8.96
CA GLY A 146 8.63 1.99 10.17
C GLY A 146 7.49 0.96 10.17
N GLN A 147 7.50 -0.02 9.25
CA GLN A 147 6.52 -1.09 9.27
C GLN A 147 6.92 -2.13 10.33
N ARG A 148 5.94 -2.83 10.88
CA ARG A 148 6.16 -3.88 11.89
C ARG A 148 7.10 -4.97 11.38
N GLU A 149 8.11 -5.27 12.17
CA GLU A 149 9.15 -6.25 11.83
C GLU A 149 8.55 -7.62 11.52
N GLU A 150 7.68 -8.13 12.39
CA GLU A 150 7.07 -9.45 12.24
C GLU A 150 6.22 -9.55 10.97
N TYR A 151 5.54 -8.45 10.62
CA TYR A 151 4.78 -8.38 9.37
C TYR A 151 5.68 -8.34 8.13
N LEU A 152 6.83 -7.65 8.20
CA LEU A 152 7.81 -7.63 7.12
C LEU A 152 8.41 -9.02 6.89
N VAL A 153 8.82 -9.72 7.98
CA VAL A 153 9.28 -11.12 7.93
C VAL A 153 8.24 -12.00 7.27
N LYS A 154 7.02 -11.98 7.81
CA LYS A 154 5.90 -12.76 7.25
C LYS A 154 5.67 -12.44 5.76
N SER A 155 5.67 -11.17 5.39
CA SER A 155 5.40 -10.77 4.00
C SER A 155 6.47 -11.25 3.03
N LEU A 156 7.76 -11.20 3.41
CA LEU A 156 8.85 -11.70 2.59
C LEU A 156 8.78 -13.22 2.44
N HIS A 157 8.44 -13.96 3.50
CA HIS A 157 8.20 -15.40 3.41
C HIS A 157 6.97 -15.74 2.54
N ASP A 158 5.87 -14.98 2.65
CA ASP A 158 4.70 -15.17 1.82
C ASP A 158 5.01 -14.96 0.32
N TYR A 159 5.85 -13.97 -0.01
CA TYR A 159 6.33 -13.78 -1.38
C TYR A 159 7.28 -14.89 -1.83
N LYS A 160 8.25 -15.27 -0.99
CA LYS A 160 9.24 -16.33 -1.27
C LYS A 160 8.58 -17.68 -1.54
N SER A 161 7.53 -18.01 -0.77
CA SER A 161 6.78 -19.26 -0.91
C SER A 161 5.73 -19.23 -2.02
N GLY A 162 5.42 -18.05 -2.59
CA GLY A 162 4.33 -17.87 -3.54
C GLY A 162 2.93 -17.78 -2.91
N ALA A 163 2.81 -17.82 -1.58
CA ALA A 163 1.54 -17.63 -0.88
C ALA A 163 0.94 -16.22 -1.15
N ARG A 164 1.81 -15.25 -1.46
CA ARG A 164 1.45 -13.90 -1.90
C ARG A 164 2.08 -13.62 -3.26
N SER A 165 1.36 -13.89 -4.34
CA SER A 165 1.90 -13.78 -5.71
C SER A 165 1.04 -12.98 -6.67
N GLY A 166 -0.17 -12.57 -6.27
CA GLY A 166 -1.14 -11.92 -7.16
C GLY A 166 -0.81 -10.45 -7.47
N GLY A 167 -1.16 -10.01 -8.69
CA GLY A 167 -1.03 -8.62 -9.15
C GLY A 167 0.42 -8.14 -9.14
N ALA A 168 0.66 -6.93 -8.61
CA ALA A 168 2.01 -6.37 -8.47
C ALA A 168 2.93 -7.18 -7.51
N GLY A 169 2.38 -8.17 -6.78
CA GLY A 169 3.13 -9.08 -5.93
C GLY A 169 4.05 -10.02 -6.69
N ALA A 170 3.83 -10.26 -7.98
CA ALA A 170 4.70 -11.12 -8.79
C ALA A 170 6.16 -10.64 -8.79
N ALA A 171 6.39 -9.33 -8.96
CA ALA A 171 7.74 -8.76 -8.90
C ALA A 171 8.42 -8.99 -7.53
N MET A 172 7.65 -8.94 -6.44
CA MET A 172 8.18 -9.21 -5.11
C MET A 172 8.47 -10.69 -4.88
N SER A 173 7.75 -11.60 -5.53
CA SER A 173 8.07 -13.04 -5.47
C SER A 173 9.44 -13.31 -6.09
N ASP A 174 9.76 -12.72 -7.23
CA ASP A 174 11.08 -12.85 -7.87
C ASP A 174 12.20 -12.27 -6.99
N VAL A 175 11.95 -11.15 -6.31
CA VAL A 175 12.90 -10.52 -5.39
C VAL A 175 13.08 -11.35 -4.12
N ALA A 176 12.01 -11.90 -3.56
CA ALA A 176 12.03 -12.61 -2.28
C ALA A 176 12.55 -14.07 -2.44
N TYR A 177 12.35 -14.69 -3.60
CA TYR A 177 12.74 -16.07 -3.83
C TYR A 177 14.21 -16.40 -3.49
N PRO A 178 15.22 -15.59 -3.89
CA PRO A 178 16.64 -15.87 -3.59
C PRO A 178 17.08 -15.42 -2.18
N LEU A 179 16.20 -14.79 -1.35
CA LEU A 179 16.60 -14.34 -0.03
C LEU A 179 16.80 -15.53 0.92
N SER A 180 17.85 -15.51 1.74
CA SER A 180 17.96 -16.41 2.88
C SER A 180 17.06 -15.95 4.03
N ASP A 181 16.82 -16.81 5.00
CA ASP A 181 16.01 -16.46 6.17
C ASP A 181 16.73 -15.43 7.06
N GLU A 182 18.06 -15.45 7.08
CA GLU A 182 18.89 -14.44 7.74
C GLU A 182 18.78 -13.08 7.03
N GLU A 183 18.77 -13.04 5.69
CA GLU A 183 18.55 -11.81 4.93
C GLU A 183 17.15 -11.26 5.18
N ILE A 184 16.12 -12.12 5.22
CA ILE A 184 14.74 -11.72 5.51
C ILE A 184 14.65 -11.08 6.89
N THR A 185 15.23 -11.72 7.90
CA THR A 185 15.25 -11.19 9.28
C THR A 185 15.96 -9.85 9.35
N ALA A 186 17.16 -9.75 8.75
CA ALA A 186 17.94 -8.52 8.77
C ALA A 186 17.25 -7.37 8.01
N LEU A 187 16.67 -7.65 6.84
CA LEU A 187 15.89 -6.67 6.08
C LEU A 187 14.70 -6.15 6.86
N ALA A 188 13.94 -7.05 7.49
CA ALA A 188 12.76 -6.68 8.27
C ALA A 188 13.13 -5.82 9.47
N HIS A 189 14.18 -6.19 10.20
CA HIS A 189 14.69 -5.42 11.32
C HIS A 189 15.12 -4.01 10.89
N TYR A 190 15.98 -3.90 9.88
CA TYR A 190 16.43 -2.61 9.35
C TYR A 190 15.27 -1.71 8.93
N LEU A 191 14.33 -2.23 8.15
CA LEU A 191 13.20 -1.45 7.62
C LEU A 191 12.21 -1.01 8.71
N ALA A 192 12.07 -1.80 9.77
CA ALA A 192 11.22 -1.46 10.91
C ALA A 192 11.77 -0.29 11.73
N HIS A 193 13.11 -0.11 11.75
CA HIS A 193 13.81 0.93 12.53
C HIS A 193 14.17 2.20 11.71
N LEU A 194 13.58 2.36 10.51
CA LEU A 194 13.74 3.56 9.67
C LEU A 194 12.80 4.71 10.03
#